data_92d49dcc4d7efc5eddc5f68c9f101e76
#
_entry.id   92d49dcc4d7efc5eddc5f68c9f101e76
#
_cell.length_a   1.000
_cell.length_b   1.000
_cell.length_c   1.000
_cell.angle_alpha   90.00
_cell.angle_beta   90.00
_cell.angle_gamma   90.00
#
_symmetry.space_group_name_H-M   'P 1'
#
loop_
_entity.id
_entity.type
_entity.pdbx_description
1 polymer ?
#
loop_
_entity_poly.entity_id
_entity_poly.type
_entity_poly.pdbx_seq_one_letter_code
_entity_poly.pdbx_strand_id
1 'polypeptide(L)'
;LSHRDVRWFAWIPGLAGILCLPPLWLSLSAKTFWPFLGLFALAYGIFLTSQAPIMSSIQNSVLPSERGFAVALAMLLNNFLGQALSAAIIGRLSDFWHPTYGDFALNLAVMAVCLAGGIIGFVVFAWTARQMRR
;
A
#
# COMPACT_ATOMS: atom_id res chain seq x y z
N LEU A 1 7.88 24.23 16.27
CA LEU A 1 6.90 23.18 16.02
C LEU A 1 7.41 21.89 16.64
N SER A 2 6.65 21.35 17.53
CA SER A 2 6.97 20.33 18.52
C SER A 2 7.42 19.00 17.90
N HIS A 3 8.40 18.33 18.51
CA HIS A 3 8.89 16.97 18.19
C HIS A 3 7.80 15.85 18.13
N ARG A 4 6.56 16.17 18.37
CA ARG A 4 5.42 15.25 18.32
C ARG A 4 4.96 14.91 16.90
N ASP A 5 5.25 15.76 15.92
CA ASP A 5 4.64 15.65 14.58
C ASP A 5 5.33 14.62 13.68
N VAL A 6 6.61 14.31 13.92
CA VAL A 6 7.39 13.38 13.07
C VAL A 6 6.89 11.93 13.21
N ARG A 7 6.36 11.54 14.36
CA ARG A 7 5.86 10.17 14.59
C ARG A 7 4.60 9.86 13.78
N TRP A 8 3.73 10.84 13.60
CA TRP A 8 2.50 10.67 12.84
C TRP A 8 2.77 10.35 11.37
N PHE A 9 3.86 10.89 10.80
CA PHE A 9 4.27 10.58 9.43
C PHE A 9 4.61 9.11 9.20
N ALA A 10 5.08 8.40 10.22
CA ALA A 10 5.36 6.96 10.13
C ALA A 10 4.13 6.10 10.45
N TRP A 11 3.26 6.55 11.38
CA TRP A 11 2.08 5.78 11.78
C TRP A 11 0.94 5.85 10.77
N ILE A 12 0.73 6.99 10.11
CA ILE A 12 -0.35 7.18 9.13
C ILE A 12 -0.28 6.16 7.99
N PRO A 13 0.87 5.96 7.30
CA PRO A 13 0.97 4.96 6.23
C PRO A 13 0.75 3.53 6.72
N GLY A 14 1.29 3.20 7.90
CA GLY A 14 1.11 1.86 8.49
C GLY A 14 -0.33 1.55 8.83
N LEU A 15 -1.04 2.49 9.47
CA LEU A 15 -2.46 2.35 9.79
C LEU A 15 -3.35 2.33 8.55
N ALA A 16 -3.08 3.20 7.57
CA ALA A 16 -3.83 3.23 6.33
C ALA A 16 -3.69 1.91 5.54
N GLY A 17 -2.49 1.29 5.55
CA GLY A 17 -2.26 0.00 4.92
C GLY A 17 -3.10 -1.14 5.52
N ILE A 18 -3.34 -1.13 6.84
CA ILE A 18 -4.21 -2.10 7.50
C ILE A 18 -5.69 -1.72 7.33
N LEU A 19 -6.02 -0.44 7.47
CA LEU A 19 -7.40 0.03 7.44
C LEU A 19 -8.07 -0.10 6.06
N CYS A 20 -7.28 -0.15 4.97
CA CYS A 20 -7.81 -0.38 3.63
C CYS A 20 -8.18 -1.85 3.36
N LEU A 21 -7.69 -2.82 4.17
CA LEU A 21 -7.94 -4.25 3.95
C LEU A 21 -9.41 -4.67 4.10
N PRO A 22 -10.15 -4.28 5.18
CA PRO A 22 -11.55 -4.66 5.34
C PRO A 22 -12.45 -4.19 4.20
N PRO A 23 -12.44 -2.90 3.78
CA PRO A 23 -13.27 -2.46 2.67
C PRO A 23 -12.83 -3.06 1.33
N LEU A 24 -11.54 -3.34 1.15
CA LEU A 24 -11.04 -4.04 -0.03
C LEU A 24 -11.60 -5.46 -0.09
N TRP A 25 -11.56 -6.19 1.03
CA TRP A 25 -12.13 -7.53 1.08
C TRP A 25 -13.63 -7.54 0.78
N LEU A 26 -14.38 -6.66 1.41
CA LEU A 26 -15.81 -6.54 1.17
C LEU A 26 -16.10 -6.19 -0.29
N SER A 27 -15.29 -5.34 -0.93
CA SER A 27 -15.45 -5.01 -2.35
C SER A 27 -15.26 -6.24 -3.24
N LEU A 28 -14.19 -7.01 -3.03
CA LEU A 28 -13.92 -8.22 -3.82
C LEU A 28 -14.96 -9.35 -3.63
N SER A 29 -15.69 -9.32 -2.51
CA SER A 29 -16.76 -10.26 -2.21
C SER A 29 -18.14 -9.77 -2.74
N ALA A 30 -18.22 -8.53 -3.21
CA ALA A 30 -19.47 -7.95 -3.69
C ALA A 30 -19.88 -8.54 -5.03
N LYS A 31 -21.13 -9.05 -5.11
CA LYS A 31 -21.70 -9.63 -6.34
C LYS A 31 -22.29 -8.60 -7.29
N THR A 32 -22.44 -7.35 -6.85
CA THR A 32 -23.08 -6.26 -7.58
C THR A 32 -22.07 -5.14 -7.82
N PHE A 33 -22.16 -4.50 -8.98
CA PHE A 33 -21.20 -3.45 -9.40
C PHE A 33 -21.17 -2.23 -8.44
N TRP A 34 -22.33 -1.75 -7.99
CA TRP A 34 -22.39 -0.54 -7.16
C TRP A 34 -21.74 -0.69 -5.77
N PRO A 35 -22.01 -1.74 -4.99
CA PRO A 35 -21.29 -1.98 -3.74
C PRO A 35 -19.81 -2.21 -3.95
N PHE A 36 -19.42 -2.93 -5.01
CA PHE A 36 -18.01 -3.10 -5.37
C PHE A 36 -17.33 -1.74 -5.57
N LEU A 37 -17.90 -0.87 -6.41
CA LEU A 37 -17.32 0.43 -6.73
C LEU A 37 -17.19 1.32 -5.49
N GLY A 38 -18.23 1.39 -4.66
CA GLY A 38 -18.22 2.20 -3.44
C GLY A 38 -17.19 1.76 -2.41
N LEU A 39 -17.11 0.45 -2.14
CA LEU A 39 -16.15 -0.12 -1.19
C LEU A 39 -14.71 -0.04 -1.73
N PHE A 40 -14.52 -0.26 -3.02
CA PHE A 40 -13.22 -0.12 -3.66
C PHE A 40 -12.72 1.33 -3.63
N ALA A 41 -13.59 2.30 -3.95
CA ALA A 41 -13.26 3.72 -3.86
C ALA A 41 -12.90 4.14 -2.44
N LEU A 42 -13.61 3.61 -1.43
CA LEU A 42 -13.29 3.83 -0.02
C LEU A 42 -11.90 3.28 0.33
N ALA A 43 -11.62 2.01 -0.03
CA ALA A 43 -10.33 1.37 0.22
C ALA A 43 -9.19 2.14 -0.45
N TYR A 44 -9.37 2.52 -1.71
CA TYR A 44 -8.39 3.26 -2.48
C TYR A 44 -8.17 4.68 -1.94
N GLY A 45 -9.23 5.36 -1.49
CA GLY A 45 -9.14 6.66 -0.83
C GLY A 45 -8.31 6.61 0.46
N ILE A 46 -8.53 5.59 1.30
CA ILE A 46 -7.73 5.36 2.51
C ILE A 46 -6.27 5.12 2.14
N PHE A 47 -6.00 4.29 1.12
CA PHE A 47 -4.65 4.03 0.64
C PHE A 47 -3.95 5.29 0.13
N LEU A 48 -4.63 6.14 -0.63
CA LEU A 48 -4.07 7.41 -1.13
C LEU A 48 -3.66 8.36 -0.01
N THR A 49 -4.31 8.32 1.14
CA THR A 49 -3.97 9.16 2.29
C THR A 49 -2.54 8.88 2.80
N SER A 50 -2.02 7.67 2.56
CA SER A 50 -0.65 7.31 2.94
C SER A 50 0.43 7.86 2.02
N GLN A 51 0.09 8.24 0.79
CA GLN A 51 1.07 8.68 -0.21
C GLN A 51 1.69 10.05 0.13
N ALA A 52 0.89 10.99 0.64
CA ALA A 52 1.38 12.33 0.96
C ALA A 52 2.47 12.34 2.05
N PRO A 53 2.30 11.64 3.21
CA PRO A 53 3.37 11.53 4.22
C PRO A 53 4.65 10.88 3.68
N ILE A 54 4.53 9.84 2.85
CA ILE A 54 5.68 9.14 2.27
C ILE A 54 6.48 10.09 1.37
N MET A 55 5.81 10.79 0.45
CA MET A 55 6.47 11.74 -0.45
C MET A 55 7.08 12.91 0.31
N SER A 56 6.38 13.44 1.31
CA SER A 56 6.90 14.50 2.18
C SER A 56 8.16 14.04 2.93
N SER A 57 8.17 12.81 3.44
CA SER A 57 9.34 12.25 4.13
C SER A 57 10.55 12.13 3.22
N ILE A 58 10.37 11.68 1.97
CA ILE A 58 11.44 11.60 0.97
C ILE A 58 12.01 12.99 0.68
N GLN A 59 11.14 13.98 0.44
CA GLN A 59 11.56 15.35 0.14
C GLN A 59 12.31 16.00 1.30
N ASN A 60 11.91 15.71 2.53
CA ASN A 60 12.56 16.26 3.72
C ASN A 60 13.89 15.57 4.08
N SER A 61 14.16 14.40 3.51
CA SER A 61 15.38 13.64 3.76
C SER A 61 16.54 14.00 2.84
N VAL A 62 16.31 14.85 1.83
CA VAL A 62 17.32 15.23 0.82
C VAL A 62 17.48 16.74 0.75
N LEU A 63 18.62 17.19 0.18
CA LEU A 63 18.91 18.61 -0.04
C LEU A 63 17.87 19.23 -0.99
N PRO A 64 17.55 20.52 -0.84
CA PRO A 64 16.56 21.20 -1.70
C PRO A 64 16.82 21.08 -3.20
N SER A 65 18.09 21.05 -3.61
CA SER A 65 18.52 20.87 -5.00
C SER A 65 18.25 19.46 -5.56
N GLU A 66 18.14 18.45 -4.71
CA GLU A 66 18.02 17.04 -5.08
C GLU A 66 16.59 16.49 -4.92
N ARG A 67 15.66 17.29 -4.39
CA ARG A 67 14.29 16.86 -4.13
C ARG A 67 13.57 16.33 -5.36
N GLY A 68 13.74 17.00 -6.51
CA GLY A 68 13.11 16.56 -7.77
C GLY A 68 13.62 15.19 -8.21
N PHE A 69 14.94 14.98 -8.14
CA PHE A 69 15.54 13.69 -8.49
C PHE A 69 15.10 12.57 -7.53
N ALA A 70 15.10 12.83 -6.23
CA ALA A 70 14.68 11.84 -5.22
C ALA A 70 13.21 11.41 -5.39
N VAL A 71 12.32 12.36 -5.68
CA VAL A 71 10.90 12.05 -5.95
C VAL A 71 10.75 11.27 -7.26
N ALA A 72 11.45 11.65 -8.31
CA ALA A 72 11.42 10.94 -9.60
C ALA A 72 11.92 9.50 -9.45
N LEU A 73 13.01 9.29 -8.72
CA LEU A 73 13.56 7.97 -8.44
C LEU A 73 12.60 7.12 -7.59
N ALA A 74 12.00 7.72 -6.56
CA ALA A 74 11.01 7.04 -5.74
C ALA A 74 9.78 6.62 -6.54
N MET A 75 9.26 7.47 -7.42
CA MET A 75 8.16 7.15 -8.32
C MET A 75 8.51 6.04 -9.31
N LEU A 76 9.71 6.09 -9.89
CA LEU A 76 10.20 5.06 -10.80
C LEU A 76 10.26 3.69 -10.11
N LEU A 77 10.85 3.64 -8.92
CA LEU A 77 10.93 2.42 -8.12
C LEU A 77 9.54 1.91 -7.71
N ASN A 78 8.65 2.80 -7.29
CA ASN A 78 7.29 2.44 -6.93
C ASN A 78 6.50 1.86 -8.12
N ASN A 79 6.63 2.46 -9.30
CA ASN A 79 5.95 1.96 -10.50
C ASN A 79 6.57 0.65 -10.99
N PHE A 80 7.89 0.55 -11.03
CA PHE A 80 8.57 -0.61 -11.56
C PHE A 80 8.49 -1.81 -10.59
N LEU A 81 8.90 -1.63 -9.34
CA LEU A 81 8.90 -2.70 -8.35
C LEU A 81 7.51 -2.93 -7.75
N GLY A 82 6.76 -1.85 -7.48
CA GLY A 82 5.44 -1.93 -6.90
C GLY A 82 4.40 -2.50 -7.88
N GLN A 83 4.22 -1.88 -9.02
CA GLN A 83 3.13 -2.24 -9.93
C GLN A 83 3.49 -3.44 -10.82
N ALA A 84 4.65 -3.42 -11.49
CA ALA A 84 5.03 -4.49 -12.41
C ALA A 84 5.25 -5.82 -11.69
N LEU A 85 5.97 -5.79 -10.56
CA LEU A 85 6.26 -7.01 -9.80
C LEU A 85 5.00 -7.57 -9.13
N SER A 86 4.16 -6.71 -8.55
CA SER A 86 2.91 -7.16 -7.93
C SER A 86 1.95 -7.78 -8.94
N ALA A 87 1.82 -7.21 -10.13
CA ALA A 87 0.99 -7.78 -11.20
C ALA A 87 1.48 -9.16 -11.63
N ALA A 88 2.81 -9.35 -11.77
CA ALA A 88 3.39 -10.63 -12.11
C ALA A 88 3.18 -11.69 -11.01
N ILE A 89 3.31 -11.30 -9.74
CA ILE A 89 3.06 -12.19 -8.60
C ILE A 89 1.58 -12.58 -8.53
N ILE A 90 0.66 -11.62 -8.66
CA ILE A 90 -0.78 -11.87 -8.65
C ILE A 90 -1.16 -12.81 -9.80
N GLY A 91 -0.64 -12.57 -11.01
CA GLY A 91 -0.91 -13.43 -12.17
C GLY A 91 -0.48 -14.88 -11.91
N ARG A 92 0.77 -15.10 -11.49
CA ARG A 92 1.27 -16.45 -11.18
C ARG A 92 0.50 -17.13 -10.04
N LEU A 93 0.15 -16.40 -9.01
CA LEU A 93 -0.59 -16.93 -7.87
C LEU A 93 -2.02 -17.30 -8.28
N SER A 94 -2.65 -16.48 -9.13
CA SER A 94 -3.95 -16.76 -9.70
C SER A 94 -3.93 -18.02 -10.57
N ASP A 95 -2.93 -18.16 -11.44
CA ASP A 95 -2.76 -19.35 -12.30
C ASP A 95 -2.54 -20.62 -11.48
N PHE A 96 -1.78 -20.53 -10.40
CA PHE A 96 -1.52 -21.64 -9.49
C PHE A 96 -2.79 -22.10 -8.74
N TRP A 97 -3.65 -21.16 -8.38
CA TRP A 97 -4.90 -21.46 -7.65
C TRP A 97 -6.11 -21.71 -8.54
N HIS A 98 -6.03 -21.36 -9.82
CA HIS A 98 -7.13 -21.55 -10.77
C HIS A 98 -7.70 -22.98 -10.82
N PRO A 99 -6.88 -24.07 -10.79
CA PRO A 99 -7.40 -25.44 -10.80
C PRO A 99 -8.26 -25.79 -9.58
N THR A 100 -8.04 -25.11 -8.45
CA THR A 100 -8.71 -25.41 -7.17
C THR A 100 -9.90 -24.47 -6.89
N TYR A 101 -9.79 -23.18 -7.28
CA TYR A 101 -10.75 -22.14 -6.89
C TYR A 101 -11.47 -21.49 -8.10
N GLY A 102 -11.12 -21.87 -9.34
CA GLY A 102 -11.74 -21.32 -10.55
C GLY A 102 -11.65 -19.80 -10.63
N ASP A 103 -12.78 -19.15 -10.94
CA ASP A 103 -12.86 -17.68 -11.10
C ASP A 103 -12.55 -16.88 -9.83
N PHE A 104 -12.61 -17.51 -8.66
CA PHE A 104 -12.23 -16.87 -7.37
C PHE A 104 -10.71 -16.80 -7.15
N ALA A 105 -9.91 -17.52 -7.93
CA ALA A 105 -8.45 -17.58 -7.76
C ALA A 105 -7.81 -16.18 -7.87
N LEU A 106 -8.27 -15.35 -8.79
CA LEU A 106 -7.78 -13.98 -8.95
C LEU A 106 -8.06 -13.12 -7.72
N ASN A 107 -9.27 -13.16 -7.18
CA ASN A 107 -9.65 -12.41 -6.00
C ASN A 107 -8.80 -12.83 -4.79
N LEU A 108 -8.58 -14.13 -4.64
CA LEU A 108 -7.77 -14.69 -3.57
C LEU A 108 -6.29 -14.27 -3.71
N ALA A 109 -5.75 -14.26 -4.93
CA ALA A 109 -4.39 -13.83 -5.22
C ALA A 109 -4.19 -12.33 -4.89
N VAL A 110 -5.11 -11.48 -5.32
CA VAL A 110 -5.09 -10.04 -4.98
C VAL A 110 -5.11 -9.84 -3.48
N MET A 111 -6.00 -10.54 -2.77
CA MET A 111 -6.11 -10.44 -1.31
C MET A 111 -4.84 -10.90 -0.59
N ALA A 112 -4.26 -12.03 -1.01
CA ALA A 112 -3.04 -12.55 -0.41
C ALA A 112 -1.87 -11.55 -0.58
N VAL A 113 -1.71 -10.96 -1.76
CA VAL A 113 -0.66 -9.97 -2.02
C VAL A 113 -0.91 -8.68 -1.24
N CYS A 114 -2.15 -8.19 -1.16
CA CYS A 114 -2.51 -7.01 -0.37
C CYS A 114 -2.29 -7.23 1.13
N LEU A 115 -2.64 -8.40 1.66
CA LEU A 115 -2.39 -8.76 3.06
C LEU A 115 -0.89 -8.83 3.35
N ALA A 116 -0.13 -9.52 2.51
CA ALA A 116 1.32 -9.62 2.67
C ALA A 116 1.98 -8.24 2.60
N GLY A 117 1.61 -7.41 1.62
CA GLY A 117 2.11 -6.04 1.47
C GLY A 117 1.72 -5.14 2.65
N GLY A 118 0.49 -5.25 3.14
CA GLY A 118 0.01 -4.51 4.31
C GLY A 118 0.77 -4.86 5.59
N ILE A 119 1.01 -6.15 5.83
CA ILE A 119 1.77 -6.63 7.00
C ILE A 119 3.24 -6.18 6.91
N ILE A 120 3.88 -6.38 5.76
CA ILE A 120 5.27 -5.96 5.54
C ILE A 120 5.40 -4.45 5.71
N GLY A 121 4.51 -3.68 5.09
CA GLY A 121 4.46 -2.23 5.21
C GLY A 121 4.31 -1.79 6.67
N PHE A 122 3.37 -2.38 7.41
CA PHE A 122 3.17 -2.08 8.82
C PHE A 122 4.42 -2.38 9.67
N VAL A 123 5.05 -3.53 9.46
CA VAL A 123 6.28 -3.91 10.19
C VAL A 123 7.40 -2.94 9.91
N VAL A 124 7.63 -2.58 8.65
CA VAL A 124 8.67 -1.63 8.25
C VAL A 124 8.42 -0.24 8.84
N PHE A 125 7.19 0.26 8.75
CA PHE A 125 6.84 1.57 9.32
C PHE A 125 6.90 1.57 10.86
N ALA A 126 6.46 0.51 11.51
CA ALA A 126 6.55 0.37 12.96
C ALA A 126 8.01 0.29 13.43
N TRP A 127 8.87 -0.38 12.66
CA TRP A 127 10.30 -0.45 12.94
C TRP A 127 10.96 0.92 12.78
N THR A 128 10.66 1.64 11.68
CA THR A 128 11.15 2.99 11.43
C THR A 128 10.71 3.97 12.53
N ALA A 129 9.46 3.88 12.97
CA ALA A 129 8.93 4.70 14.05
C ALA A 129 9.64 4.45 15.40
N ARG A 130 10.16 3.23 15.62
CA ARG A 130 10.98 2.89 16.80
C ARG A 130 12.39 3.46 16.70
N GLN A 131 12.98 3.47 15.52
CA GLN A 131 14.32 4.05 15.28
C GLN A 131 14.35 5.58 15.51
N MET A 132 13.28 6.28 15.17
CA MET A 132 13.11 7.72 15.45
C MET A 132 12.98 8.05 16.95
N ARG A 133 12.98 7.04 17.81
CA ARG A 133 12.94 7.17 19.28
C ARG A 133 14.34 7.38 19.91
N ARG A 134 15.41 7.13 19.17
CA ARG A 134 16.81 7.31 19.59
C ARG A 134 17.38 8.58 19.01
#